data_73209c12fc784d6d998b12de7ac01f43
#
_entry.id   73209c12fc784d6d998b12de7ac01f43
#
_cell.length_a   1.000
_cell.length_b   1.000
_cell.length_c   1.000
_cell.angle_alpha   90.00
_cell.angle_beta   90.00
_cell.angle_gamma   90.00
#
_symmetry.space_group_name_H-M   'P 1'
#
loop_
_entity.id
_entity.type
_entity.pdbx_description
1 polymer ?
#
loop_
_entity_poly.entity_id
_entity_poly.type
_entity_poly.pdbx_seq_one_letter_code
_entity_poly.pdbx_strand_id
1 'polypeptide(L)'
;MPRYGADSKERVRDAVDMIDLVSPHTELRRAGPSSYQGLCPFHEERTPSFSVDPLKKVYHCFGCGVGGDVFKFVQEIDGLDFVGALELLADRYGVTLEREDEDPKAAERRRHRERLYELMGRATEFYARFLWESKEAADARAYLAERGLQEQTLRDFRVGYAPSAFDRMLNASRRAGFSNREIFDAGLLQRHKGKGQVYDRFRSRIMFPLADQRGRVLGFGARALRDNQGAKYINTADGEIYHKGRQLFGADQARAAAARSGSVILVEGYTDVLALHQAGLQHSVGLMGTALTEDQVGELARLVGGADGQVVLALDADASGQEAMVRGAQLAAKRRMELRVVALPPGADPAELVQRDGAEAMSARVAESVPFARFRVQSILDGGDLSSADGVDRALAQLRPVFATLPASALREELVRLAAGRLSLSEQLVAEIASTATAAEPGAERVAPRAALNRREQTERTFLALCIALPEQGGDALRRVDLDQHFTGTVTRRAAAHLREHLQTPLEGVPPEDGELSDLLAELAVRASREHAEPATLEVEALQLEKEALDRAIAAAREAGRVDVGELAKERGEVRERLEVAIDEATGARVR
;
A
#
# COMPACT_ATOMS: atom_id res chain seq x y z
N MET A 1 18.51 -8.23 -4.28
CA MET A 1 17.58 -9.36 -4.33
C MET A 1 18.27 -10.46 -5.14
N PRO A 2 18.16 -11.74 -4.77
CA PRO A 2 18.69 -12.79 -5.61
C PRO A 2 17.99 -12.69 -6.97
N ARG A 3 18.76 -12.63 -8.05
CA ARG A 3 18.23 -12.76 -9.40
C ARG A 3 18.21 -14.25 -9.71
N TYR A 4 17.04 -14.76 -9.93
CA TYR A 4 16.85 -16.07 -10.52
C TYR A 4 16.73 -15.88 -12.02
N GLY A 5 17.31 -16.78 -12.81
CA GLY A 5 17.24 -16.73 -14.25
C GLY A 5 15.79 -16.64 -14.73
N ALA A 6 15.56 -15.94 -15.84
CA ALA A 6 14.24 -15.83 -16.46
C ALA A 6 13.59 -17.21 -16.64
N ASP A 7 14.39 -18.23 -16.97
CA ASP A 7 13.99 -19.62 -17.07
C ASP A 7 13.46 -20.21 -15.75
N SER A 8 14.03 -19.82 -14.59
CA SER A 8 13.54 -20.28 -13.29
C SER A 8 12.15 -19.74 -12.97
N LYS A 9 11.85 -18.48 -13.32
CA LYS A 9 10.52 -17.87 -13.17
C LYS A 9 9.49 -18.63 -14.02
N GLU A 10 9.82 -18.90 -15.27
CA GLU A 10 8.92 -19.62 -16.19
C GLU A 10 8.67 -21.04 -15.72
N ARG A 11 9.70 -21.76 -15.33
CA ARG A 11 9.58 -23.13 -14.81
C ARG A 11 8.70 -23.20 -13.58
N VAL A 12 8.81 -22.25 -12.66
CA VAL A 12 7.94 -22.17 -11.48
C VAL A 12 6.51 -21.85 -11.92
N ARG A 13 6.31 -20.84 -12.77
CA ARG A 13 4.98 -20.50 -13.28
C ARG A 13 4.32 -21.70 -13.93
N ASP A 14 5.05 -22.46 -14.75
CA ASP A 14 4.54 -23.61 -15.48
C ASP A 14 4.23 -24.81 -14.56
N ALA A 15 4.96 -24.98 -13.47
CA ALA A 15 4.72 -26.01 -12.49
C ALA A 15 3.50 -25.74 -11.58
N VAL A 16 3.13 -24.48 -11.38
CA VAL A 16 2.03 -24.09 -10.48
C VAL A 16 0.68 -24.48 -11.11
N ASP A 17 -0.14 -25.21 -10.38
CA ASP A 17 -1.56 -25.33 -10.67
C ASP A 17 -2.32 -24.17 -10.02
N MET A 18 -2.91 -23.31 -10.85
CA MET A 18 -3.60 -22.10 -10.38
C MET A 18 -4.86 -22.41 -9.59
N ILE A 19 -5.54 -23.51 -9.86
CA ILE A 19 -6.73 -23.94 -9.11
C ILE A 19 -6.30 -24.45 -7.73
N ASP A 20 -5.26 -25.30 -7.67
CA ASP A 20 -4.69 -25.80 -6.41
C ASP A 20 -4.15 -24.65 -5.53
N LEU A 21 -3.56 -23.64 -6.16
CA LEU A 21 -3.03 -22.47 -5.48
C LEU A 21 -4.16 -21.63 -4.83
N VAL A 22 -5.27 -21.42 -5.53
CA VAL A 22 -6.35 -20.50 -5.13
C VAL A 22 -7.41 -21.17 -4.25
N SER A 23 -7.71 -22.46 -4.46
CA SER A 23 -8.80 -23.18 -3.78
C SER A 23 -8.74 -23.18 -2.23
N PRO A 24 -7.56 -23.11 -1.58
CA PRO A 24 -7.50 -22.95 -0.12
C PRO A 24 -8.07 -21.62 0.41
N HIS A 25 -8.18 -20.61 -0.46
CA HIS A 25 -8.58 -19.25 -0.09
C HIS A 25 -10.02 -18.90 -0.50
N THR A 26 -10.57 -19.60 -1.50
CA THR A 26 -11.96 -19.40 -1.95
C THR A 26 -12.48 -20.62 -2.71
N GLU A 27 -13.79 -20.88 -2.60
CA GLU A 27 -14.45 -21.94 -3.37
C GLU A 27 -14.62 -21.51 -4.83
N LEU A 28 -13.94 -22.22 -5.74
CA LEU A 28 -13.97 -21.95 -7.17
C LEU A 28 -15.02 -22.81 -7.88
N ARG A 29 -15.89 -22.19 -8.67
CA ARG A 29 -16.88 -22.86 -9.53
C ARG A 29 -16.60 -22.57 -10.99
N ARG A 30 -16.79 -23.56 -11.85
CA ARG A 30 -16.59 -23.39 -13.28
C ARG A 30 -17.59 -22.36 -13.85
N ALA A 31 -17.08 -21.33 -14.51
CA ALA A 31 -17.87 -20.22 -15.05
C ALA A 31 -17.80 -20.12 -16.59
N GLY A 32 -16.96 -20.97 -17.23
CA GLY A 32 -16.77 -20.98 -18.68
C GLY A 32 -15.93 -22.19 -19.14
N PRO A 33 -15.56 -22.25 -20.42
CA PRO A 33 -14.76 -23.36 -20.97
C PRO A 33 -13.39 -23.51 -20.27
N SER A 34 -12.73 -22.39 -19.96
CA SER A 34 -11.41 -22.32 -19.30
C SER A 34 -11.38 -21.38 -18.10
N SER A 35 -12.52 -20.93 -17.57
CA SER A 35 -12.56 -19.99 -16.46
C SER A 35 -13.30 -20.53 -15.26
N TYR A 36 -12.82 -20.15 -14.07
CA TYR A 36 -13.42 -20.42 -12.78
C TYR A 36 -13.74 -19.12 -12.07
N GLN A 37 -14.75 -19.12 -11.20
CA GLN A 37 -15.20 -17.95 -10.48
C GLN A 37 -15.50 -18.31 -9.02
N GLY A 38 -15.18 -17.38 -8.10
CA GLY A 38 -15.45 -17.50 -6.68
C GLY A 38 -15.60 -16.13 -6.02
N LEU A 39 -15.79 -16.13 -4.70
CA LEU A 39 -15.70 -14.91 -3.90
C LEU A 39 -14.23 -14.45 -3.84
N CYS A 40 -13.99 -13.15 -3.84
CA CYS A 40 -12.63 -12.62 -3.82
C CYS A 40 -11.97 -12.85 -2.45
N PRO A 41 -10.74 -13.40 -2.40
CA PRO A 41 -10.01 -13.56 -1.15
C PRO A 41 -9.36 -12.24 -0.67
N PHE A 42 -9.42 -11.18 -1.47
CA PHE A 42 -8.77 -9.89 -1.19
C PHE A 42 -9.73 -8.80 -0.72
N HIS A 43 -11.05 -9.00 -0.84
CA HIS A 43 -12.07 -8.10 -0.30
C HIS A 43 -13.34 -8.88 0.02
N GLU A 44 -14.16 -8.35 0.93
CA GLU A 44 -15.45 -8.96 1.28
C GLU A 44 -16.49 -8.66 0.21
N GLU A 45 -17.13 -9.73 -0.30
CA GLU A 45 -18.23 -9.64 -1.25
C GLU A 45 -19.22 -10.77 -1.05
N ARG A 46 -20.46 -10.59 -1.55
CA ARG A 46 -21.52 -11.61 -1.49
C ARG A 46 -21.81 -12.23 -2.85
N THR A 47 -21.39 -11.60 -3.91
CA THR A 47 -21.56 -12.06 -5.30
C THR A 47 -20.17 -12.36 -5.87
N PRO A 48 -19.97 -13.58 -6.43
CA PRO A 48 -18.67 -13.93 -7.00
C PRO A 48 -18.22 -12.96 -8.09
N SER A 49 -17.09 -12.30 -7.88
CA SER A 49 -16.46 -11.39 -8.86
C SER A 49 -15.00 -11.77 -9.16
N PHE A 50 -14.44 -12.71 -8.40
CA PHE A 50 -13.08 -13.19 -8.58
C PHE A 50 -13.03 -14.29 -9.63
N SER A 51 -12.23 -14.09 -10.66
CA SER A 51 -12.12 -14.99 -11.82
C SER A 51 -10.70 -15.50 -11.99
N VAL A 52 -10.58 -16.78 -12.33
CA VAL A 52 -9.30 -17.48 -12.52
C VAL A 52 -9.30 -18.17 -13.89
N ASP A 53 -8.25 -17.96 -14.66
CA ASP A 53 -7.95 -18.73 -15.87
C ASP A 53 -6.74 -19.65 -15.58
N PRO A 54 -6.95 -20.96 -15.37
CA PRO A 54 -5.87 -21.88 -15.04
C PRO A 54 -4.93 -22.16 -16.23
N LEU A 55 -5.39 -21.98 -17.47
CA LEU A 55 -4.55 -22.20 -18.67
C LEU A 55 -3.56 -21.05 -18.85
N LYS A 56 -4.02 -19.82 -18.66
CA LYS A 56 -3.17 -18.62 -18.72
C LYS A 56 -2.48 -18.32 -17.39
N LYS A 57 -2.85 -19.03 -16.31
CA LYS A 57 -2.31 -18.89 -14.96
C LYS A 57 -2.44 -17.46 -14.42
N VAL A 58 -3.62 -16.86 -14.64
CA VAL A 58 -3.95 -15.51 -14.22
C VAL A 58 -5.26 -15.48 -13.43
N TYR A 59 -5.40 -14.45 -12.60
CA TYR A 59 -6.65 -14.13 -11.93
C TYR A 59 -6.97 -12.64 -12.06
N HIS A 60 -8.24 -12.31 -11.94
CA HIS A 60 -8.70 -10.93 -11.85
C HIS A 60 -10.00 -10.85 -11.06
N CYS A 61 -10.10 -9.88 -10.15
CA CYS A 61 -11.32 -9.57 -9.44
C CYS A 61 -12.01 -8.35 -10.07
N PHE A 62 -13.21 -8.54 -10.60
CA PHE A 62 -14.00 -7.45 -11.20
C PHE A 62 -14.67 -6.54 -10.16
N GLY A 63 -14.63 -6.92 -8.87
CA GLY A 63 -15.11 -6.10 -7.75
C GLY A 63 -14.08 -5.08 -7.30
N CYS A 64 -12.90 -5.52 -6.85
CA CYS A 64 -11.85 -4.64 -6.33
C CYS A 64 -10.75 -4.29 -7.35
N GLY A 65 -10.71 -4.94 -8.54
CA GLY A 65 -9.75 -4.68 -9.60
C GLY A 65 -8.37 -5.30 -9.38
N VAL A 66 -8.15 -6.06 -8.32
CA VAL A 66 -6.90 -6.80 -8.10
C VAL A 66 -6.79 -7.94 -9.10
N GLY A 67 -5.62 -8.07 -9.73
CA GLY A 67 -5.36 -9.12 -10.71
C GLY A 67 -3.87 -9.37 -10.89
N GLY A 68 -3.51 -10.47 -11.56
CA GLY A 68 -2.13 -10.82 -11.80
C GLY A 68 -1.93 -12.30 -12.13
N ASP A 69 -0.67 -12.74 -12.05
CA ASP A 69 -0.26 -14.13 -12.22
C ASP A 69 -0.14 -14.88 -10.88
N VAL A 70 0.39 -16.10 -10.91
CA VAL A 70 0.62 -16.95 -9.72
C VAL A 70 1.50 -16.28 -8.68
N PHE A 71 2.49 -15.50 -9.11
CA PHE A 71 3.41 -14.80 -8.19
C PHE A 71 2.69 -13.65 -7.50
N LYS A 72 1.96 -12.84 -8.27
CA LYS A 72 1.19 -11.72 -7.74
C LYS A 72 0.13 -12.20 -6.75
N PHE A 73 -0.52 -13.34 -7.02
CA PHE A 73 -1.47 -13.94 -6.09
C PHE A 73 -0.83 -14.22 -4.73
N VAL A 74 0.34 -14.88 -4.71
CA VAL A 74 1.07 -15.19 -3.47
C VAL A 74 1.57 -13.92 -2.78
N GLN A 75 2.03 -12.94 -3.55
CA GLN A 75 2.44 -11.65 -2.99
C GLN A 75 1.30 -10.96 -2.22
N GLU A 76 0.09 -10.95 -2.78
CA GLU A 76 -1.08 -10.32 -2.15
C GLU A 76 -1.62 -11.13 -0.96
N ILE A 77 -1.66 -12.48 -1.05
CA ILE A 77 -2.18 -13.34 0.01
C ILE A 77 -1.22 -13.41 1.21
N ASP A 78 0.07 -13.62 0.94
CA ASP A 78 1.07 -13.88 1.98
C ASP A 78 1.87 -12.63 2.36
N GLY A 79 1.64 -11.51 1.68
CA GLY A 79 2.37 -10.25 1.91
C GLY A 79 3.87 -10.36 1.59
N LEU A 80 4.24 -11.19 0.61
CA LEU A 80 5.62 -11.43 0.21
C LEU A 80 6.05 -10.47 -0.90
N ASP A 81 7.37 -10.23 -1.02
CA ASP A 81 7.94 -9.66 -2.22
C ASP A 81 7.99 -10.71 -3.34
N PHE A 82 8.30 -10.29 -4.57
CA PHE A 82 8.36 -11.20 -5.72
C PHE A 82 9.32 -12.38 -5.51
N VAL A 83 10.49 -12.13 -4.90
CA VAL A 83 11.48 -13.18 -4.64
C VAL A 83 10.96 -14.17 -3.61
N GLY A 84 10.31 -13.69 -2.55
CA GLY A 84 9.69 -14.54 -1.54
C GLY A 84 8.56 -15.40 -2.11
N ALA A 85 7.73 -14.83 -3.01
CA ALA A 85 6.69 -15.57 -3.71
C ALA A 85 7.26 -16.65 -4.66
N LEU A 86 8.32 -16.31 -5.40
CA LEU A 86 9.02 -17.25 -6.28
C LEU A 86 9.64 -18.42 -5.49
N GLU A 87 10.34 -18.13 -4.38
CA GLU A 87 10.95 -19.15 -3.52
C GLU A 87 9.90 -20.06 -2.89
N LEU A 88 8.79 -19.50 -2.41
CA LEU A 88 7.69 -20.26 -1.80
C LEU A 88 7.01 -21.19 -2.82
N LEU A 89 6.71 -20.69 -4.01
CA LEU A 89 6.11 -21.50 -5.07
C LEU A 89 7.08 -22.57 -5.58
N ALA A 90 8.36 -22.25 -5.72
CA ALA A 90 9.38 -23.22 -6.12
C ALA A 90 9.48 -24.38 -5.12
N ASP A 91 9.47 -24.09 -3.83
CA ASP A 91 9.48 -25.10 -2.77
C ASP A 91 8.20 -25.95 -2.79
N ARG A 92 7.03 -25.30 -2.85
CA ARG A 92 5.72 -25.97 -2.86
C ARG A 92 5.53 -26.91 -4.06
N TYR A 93 6.01 -26.52 -5.24
CA TYR A 93 5.85 -27.30 -6.48
C TYR A 93 7.12 -28.06 -6.92
N GLY A 94 8.14 -28.11 -6.06
CA GLY A 94 9.34 -28.92 -6.26
C GLY A 94 10.25 -28.45 -7.41
N VAL A 95 10.25 -27.15 -7.71
CA VAL A 95 11.08 -26.56 -8.78
C VAL A 95 12.41 -26.09 -8.21
N THR A 96 13.52 -26.60 -8.74
CA THR A 96 14.86 -26.11 -8.37
C THR A 96 15.10 -24.76 -9.04
N LEU A 97 15.34 -23.72 -8.24
CA LEU A 97 15.69 -22.40 -8.72
C LEU A 97 17.17 -22.33 -9.10
N GLU A 98 17.45 -21.97 -10.33
CA GLU A 98 18.80 -21.67 -10.80
C GLU A 98 19.06 -20.17 -10.58
N ARG A 99 20.06 -19.87 -9.76
CA ARG A 99 20.49 -18.49 -9.54
C ARG A 99 21.32 -18.04 -10.74
N GLU A 100 20.98 -16.88 -11.31
CA GLU A 100 21.91 -16.19 -12.21
C GLU A 100 23.22 -15.94 -11.47
N ASP A 101 24.36 -15.96 -12.18
CA ASP A 101 25.64 -15.55 -11.63
C ASP A 101 25.47 -14.12 -11.07
N GLU A 102 25.33 -14.06 -9.73
CA GLU A 102 25.11 -12.81 -9.00
C GLU A 102 26.38 -11.96 -9.19
N ASP A 103 26.22 -10.72 -9.64
CA ASP A 103 27.33 -9.75 -9.63
C ASP A 103 28.06 -9.90 -8.28
N PRO A 104 29.36 -10.21 -8.26
CA PRO A 104 30.13 -10.39 -7.02
C PRO A 104 29.92 -9.30 -5.99
N LYS A 105 29.69 -8.06 -6.45
CA LYS A 105 29.35 -6.90 -5.58
C LYS A 105 27.93 -6.98 -5.00
N ALA A 106 26.99 -7.57 -5.71
CA ALA A 106 25.62 -7.77 -5.20
C ALA A 106 25.61 -8.89 -4.15
N ALA A 107 26.35 -9.97 -4.40
CA ALA A 107 26.55 -11.07 -3.45
C ALA A 107 27.25 -10.61 -2.17
N GLU A 108 28.27 -9.74 -2.30
CA GLU A 108 28.96 -9.13 -1.15
C GLU A 108 28.00 -8.27 -0.32
N ARG A 109 27.23 -7.36 -0.97
CA ARG A 109 26.23 -6.53 -0.29
C ARG A 109 25.16 -7.35 0.43
N ARG A 110 24.69 -8.45 -0.18
CA ARG A 110 23.74 -9.35 0.46
C ARG A 110 24.33 -10.00 1.69
N ARG A 111 25.54 -10.60 1.59
CA ARG A 111 26.24 -11.20 2.72
C ARG A 111 26.48 -10.19 3.84
N HIS A 112 26.86 -8.95 3.48
CA HIS A 112 27.01 -7.89 4.46
C HIS A 112 25.68 -7.60 5.19
N ARG A 113 24.56 -7.47 4.51
CA ARG A 113 23.23 -7.26 5.14
C ARG A 113 22.83 -8.44 6.03
N GLU A 114 23.05 -9.68 5.60
CA GLU A 114 22.77 -10.87 6.41
C GLU A 114 23.58 -10.82 7.72
N ARG A 115 24.86 -10.42 7.64
CA ARG A 115 25.70 -10.20 8.80
C ARG A 115 25.18 -9.08 9.72
N LEU A 116 24.67 -7.99 9.16
CA LEU A 116 24.06 -6.92 9.95
C LEU A 116 22.79 -7.41 10.68
N TYR A 117 21.92 -8.20 10.03
CA TYR A 117 20.75 -8.80 10.69
C TYR A 117 21.14 -9.76 11.82
N GLU A 118 22.16 -10.60 11.61
CA GLU A 118 22.70 -11.49 12.65
C GLU A 118 23.21 -10.68 13.86
N LEU A 119 23.97 -9.61 13.58
CA LEU A 119 24.48 -8.71 14.63
C LEU A 119 23.35 -8.06 15.43
N MET A 120 22.30 -7.56 14.74
CA MET A 120 21.16 -6.93 15.40
C MET A 120 20.37 -7.93 16.26
N GLY A 121 20.20 -9.18 15.80
CA GLY A 121 19.61 -10.25 16.60
C GLY A 121 20.39 -10.50 17.90
N ARG A 122 21.72 -10.66 17.79
CA ARG A 122 22.60 -10.85 18.95
C ARG A 122 22.62 -9.64 19.90
N ALA A 123 22.58 -8.42 19.35
CA ALA A 123 22.47 -7.20 20.15
C ALA A 123 21.14 -7.15 20.92
N THR A 124 20.05 -7.58 20.29
CA THR A 124 18.73 -7.69 20.94
C THR A 124 18.78 -8.66 22.13
N GLU A 125 19.30 -9.85 21.94
CA GLU A 125 19.46 -10.85 22.99
C GLU A 125 20.34 -10.33 24.13
N PHE A 126 21.43 -9.64 23.78
CA PHE A 126 22.34 -9.05 24.75
C PHE A 126 21.63 -8.00 25.63
N TYR A 127 20.92 -7.04 25.02
CA TYR A 127 20.21 -5.99 25.76
C TYR A 127 19.03 -6.55 26.58
N ALA A 128 18.27 -7.52 26.01
CA ALA A 128 17.18 -8.18 26.72
C ALA A 128 17.69 -8.93 27.96
N ARG A 129 18.73 -9.72 27.82
CA ARG A 129 19.37 -10.42 28.94
C ARG A 129 19.87 -9.42 29.99
N PHE A 130 20.53 -8.33 29.56
CA PHE A 130 21.06 -7.33 30.48
C PHE A 130 19.95 -6.63 31.28
N LEU A 131 18.77 -6.40 30.69
CA LEU A 131 17.60 -5.86 31.40
C LEU A 131 17.23 -6.76 32.59
N TRP A 132 17.19 -8.07 32.40
CA TRP A 132 16.66 -8.99 33.40
C TRP A 132 17.70 -9.45 34.42
N GLU A 133 18.94 -9.66 34.00
CA GLU A 133 19.99 -10.27 34.84
C GLU A 133 20.86 -9.23 35.56
N SER A 134 20.97 -8.00 35.02
CA SER A 134 21.87 -7.00 35.61
C SER A 134 21.24 -6.22 36.76
N LYS A 135 22.02 -6.02 37.80
CA LYS A 135 21.66 -5.10 38.89
C LYS A 135 21.60 -3.64 38.41
N GLU A 136 22.42 -3.29 37.42
CA GLU A 136 22.44 -1.94 36.80
C GLU A 136 21.10 -1.56 36.15
N ALA A 137 20.34 -2.54 35.70
CA ALA A 137 19.05 -2.34 35.06
C ALA A 137 17.87 -2.26 36.06
N ALA A 138 18.10 -2.23 37.37
CA ALA A 138 17.03 -2.22 38.38
C ALA A 138 16.10 -1.01 38.21
N ASP A 139 16.66 0.19 38.03
CA ASP A 139 15.87 1.42 37.80
C ASP A 139 15.02 1.32 36.53
N ALA A 140 15.53 0.66 35.47
CA ALA A 140 14.79 0.47 34.23
C ALA A 140 13.59 -0.47 34.43
N ARG A 141 13.78 -1.58 35.16
CA ARG A 141 12.68 -2.49 35.50
C ARG A 141 11.62 -1.81 36.37
N ALA A 142 12.07 -1.04 37.39
CA ALA A 142 11.15 -0.27 38.22
C ALA A 142 10.33 0.74 37.43
N TYR A 143 10.98 1.50 36.57
CA TYR A 143 10.30 2.45 35.68
C TYR A 143 9.25 1.78 34.76
N LEU A 144 9.58 0.62 34.14
CA LEU A 144 8.64 -0.11 33.29
C LEU A 144 7.46 -0.67 34.09
N ALA A 145 7.71 -1.13 35.31
CA ALA A 145 6.67 -1.61 36.24
C ALA A 145 5.76 -0.46 36.73
N GLU A 146 6.30 0.73 37.04
CA GLU A 146 5.52 1.93 37.37
C GLU A 146 4.59 2.38 36.25
N ARG A 147 5.00 2.13 34.99
CA ARG A 147 4.18 2.34 33.80
C ARG A 147 3.14 1.22 33.56
N GLY A 148 2.98 0.29 34.49
CA GLY A 148 2.02 -0.81 34.42
C GLY A 148 2.38 -1.91 33.42
N LEU A 149 3.62 -1.93 32.90
CA LEU A 149 4.06 -2.91 31.89
C LEU A 149 4.53 -4.21 32.56
N GLN A 150 3.93 -5.32 32.16
CA GLN A 150 4.21 -6.64 32.70
C GLN A 150 5.46 -7.26 32.06
N GLU A 151 6.17 -8.10 32.81
CA GLU A 151 7.37 -8.78 32.37
C GLU A 151 7.14 -9.58 31.08
N GLN A 152 6.01 -10.29 30.97
CA GLN A 152 5.70 -11.11 29.78
C GLN A 152 5.63 -10.24 28.52
N THR A 153 4.91 -9.11 28.56
CA THR A 153 4.82 -8.17 27.42
C THR A 153 6.20 -7.63 27.03
N LEU A 154 7.02 -7.28 28.02
CA LEU A 154 8.37 -6.78 27.77
C LEU A 154 9.28 -7.84 27.15
N ARG A 155 9.12 -9.11 27.51
CA ARG A 155 9.84 -10.26 26.92
C ARG A 155 9.37 -10.54 25.51
N ASP A 156 8.07 -10.53 25.26
CA ASP A 156 7.50 -10.77 23.91
C ASP A 156 8.00 -9.71 22.90
N PHE A 157 8.12 -8.47 23.35
CA PHE A 157 8.69 -7.37 22.54
C PHE A 157 10.22 -7.29 22.61
N ARG A 158 10.89 -8.23 23.32
CA ARG A 158 12.35 -8.29 23.47
C ARG A 158 12.97 -6.99 23.99
N VAL A 159 12.22 -6.26 24.85
CA VAL A 159 12.68 -5.02 25.45
C VAL A 159 13.95 -5.28 26.25
N GLY A 160 14.93 -4.39 26.15
CA GLY A 160 16.25 -4.54 26.75
C GLY A 160 16.73 -3.31 27.49
N TYR A 161 17.95 -3.37 28.01
CA TYR A 161 18.65 -2.25 28.61
C TYR A 161 20.10 -2.17 28.14
N ALA A 162 20.53 -1.02 27.69
CA ALA A 162 21.91 -0.75 27.29
C ALA A 162 22.76 -0.37 28.52
N PRO A 163 23.89 -1.05 28.78
CA PRO A 163 24.80 -0.73 29.87
C PRO A 163 25.33 0.70 29.84
N SER A 164 25.76 1.23 30.99
CA SER A 164 26.37 2.58 31.07
C SER A 164 27.79 2.65 30.50
N ALA A 165 28.50 1.54 30.46
CA ALA A 165 29.86 1.46 29.94
C ALA A 165 29.95 1.82 28.47
N PHE A 166 31.12 2.35 28.06
CA PHE A 166 31.31 2.90 26.71
C PHE A 166 31.54 1.86 25.62
N ASP A 167 31.84 0.62 25.94
CA ASP A 167 32.35 -0.39 25.01
C ASP A 167 31.81 -1.81 25.24
N ARG A 168 30.75 -1.98 26.01
CA ARG A 168 30.19 -3.31 26.35
C ARG A 168 29.65 -4.01 25.11
N MET A 169 28.84 -3.33 24.31
CA MET A 169 28.29 -3.85 23.07
C MET A 169 29.40 -4.06 22.02
N LEU A 170 30.29 -3.09 21.87
CA LEU A 170 31.47 -3.19 21.00
C LEU A 170 32.29 -4.44 21.30
N ASN A 171 32.63 -4.65 22.57
CA ASN A 171 33.45 -5.83 22.98
C ASN A 171 32.69 -7.14 22.86
N ALA A 172 31.39 -7.17 23.12
CA ALA A 172 30.53 -8.33 22.92
C ALA A 172 30.48 -8.73 21.43
N SER A 173 30.23 -7.74 20.55
CA SER A 173 30.16 -7.94 19.11
C SER A 173 31.48 -8.40 18.50
N ARG A 174 32.62 -7.83 18.94
CA ARG A 174 33.95 -8.27 18.52
C ARG A 174 34.25 -9.72 18.90
N ARG A 175 33.87 -10.13 20.12
CA ARG A 175 34.02 -11.53 20.57
C ARG A 175 33.15 -12.48 19.78
N ALA A 176 32.02 -12.00 19.24
CA ALA A 176 31.15 -12.76 18.35
C ALA A 176 31.63 -12.77 16.88
N GLY A 177 32.79 -12.16 16.57
CA GLY A 177 33.42 -12.18 15.25
C GLY A 177 32.93 -11.12 14.28
N PHE A 178 32.34 -10.02 14.79
CA PHE A 178 31.96 -8.88 13.96
C PHE A 178 33.08 -7.82 13.90
N SER A 179 33.28 -7.27 12.71
CA SER A 179 34.22 -6.17 12.48
C SER A 179 33.67 -4.86 13.01
N ASN A 180 34.57 -3.91 13.32
CA ASN A 180 34.15 -2.54 13.70
C ASN A 180 33.28 -1.87 12.63
N ARG A 181 33.51 -2.19 11.36
CA ARG A 181 32.73 -1.66 10.23
C ARG A 181 31.29 -2.18 10.30
N GLU A 182 31.09 -3.48 10.43
CA GLU A 182 29.74 -4.08 10.57
C GLU A 182 29.00 -3.51 11.79
N ILE A 183 29.67 -3.35 12.93
CA ILE A 183 29.06 -2.81 14.15
C ILE A 183 28.68 -1.33 13.97
N PHE A 184 29.48 -0.57 13.23
CA PHE A 184 29.19 0.83 12.90
C PHE A 184 28.06 0.94 11.87
N ASP A 185 28.09 0.14 10.81
CA ASP A 185 27.07 0.10 9.75
C ASP A 185 25.69 -0.37 10.29
N ALA A 186 25.68 -1.22 11.34
CA ALA A 186 24.49 -1.57 12.10
C ALA A 186 23.98 -0.44 13.01
N GLY A 187 24.67 0.69 13.10
CA GLY A 187 24.29 1.84 13.92
C GLY A 187 24.42 1.64 15.44
N LEU A 188 25.18 0.61 15.88
CA LEU A 188 25.43 0.33 17.30
C LEU A 188 26.58 1.14 17.89
N LEU A 189 27.42 1.74 17.02
CA LEU A 189 28.55 2.57 17.44
C LEU A 189 28.37 4.03 17.04
N GLN A 190 29.06 4.89 17.78
CA GLN A 190 29.20 6.31 17.49
C GLN A 190 30.67 6.72 17.58
N ARG A 191 31.09 7.69 16.76
CA ARG A 191 32.44 8.28 16.80
C ARG A 191 32.49 9.46 17.73
N HIS A 192 33.53 9.54 18.53
CA HIS A 192 33.80 10.72 19.37
C HIS A 192 34.26 11.88 18.48
N LYS A 193 33.62 13.05 18.61
CA LYS A 193 34.03 14.26 17.89
C LYS A 193 35.47 14.61 18.29
N GLY A 194 36.38 14.60 17.31
CA GLY A 194 37.78 15.01 17.48
C GLY A 194 38.80 13.94 17.89
N LYS A 195 38.41 12.71 18.31
CA LYS A 195 39.37 11.68 18.80
C LYS A 195 39.39 10.39 17.98
N GLY A 196 38.56 10.25 16.96
CA GLY A 196 38.49 9.02 16.12
C GLY A 196 38.08 7.73 16.85
N GLN A 197 37.98 7.74 18.17
CA GLN A 197 37.56 6.59 18.98
C GLN A 197 36.08 6.31 18.79
N VAL A 198 35.75 5.03 18.68
CA VAL A 198 34.36 4.54 18.62
C VAL A 198 33.90 4.06 19.98
N TYR A 199 32.63 4.28 20.28
CA TYR A 199 31.99 3.85 21.52
C TYR A 199 30.53 3.43 21.26
N ASP A 200 29.93 2.74 22.22
CA ASP A 200 28.55 2.27 22.15
C ASP A 200 27.58 3.46 22.02
N ARG A 201 26.76 3.46 20.96
CA ARG A 201 25.78 4.51 20.71
C ARG A 201 24.73 4.60 21.79
N PHE A 202 24.26 3.44 22.26
CA PHE A 202 23.23 3.33 23.28
C PHE A 202 23.87 3.02 24.62
N ARG A 203 23.60 3.85 25.62
CA ARG A 203 24.13 3.70 26.97
C ARG A 203 23.12 4.18 28.00
N SER A 204 22.95 3.42 29.08
CA SER A 204 22.01 3.70 30.19
C SER A 204 20.59 3.98 29.68
N ARG A 205 20.11 3.22 28.71
CA ARG A 205 18.79 3.43 28.06
C ARG A 205 18.00 2.14 27.98
N ILE A 206 16.68 2.26 28.12
CA ILE A 206 15.75 1.18 27.76
C ILE A 206 15.76 1.04 26.24
N MET A 207 15.87 -0.19 25.75
CA MET A 207 16.03 -0.53 24.36
C MET A 207 14.76 -1.19 23.82
N PHE A 208 14.22 -0.64 22.76
CA PHE A 208 13.05 -1.15 22.03
C PHE A 208 13.49 -1.63 20.66
N PRO A 209 13.53 -2.95 20.39
CA PRO A 209 13.90 -3.47 19.09
C PRO A 209 12.88 -3.05 18.01
N LEU A 210 13.38 -2.59 16.87
CA LEU A 210 12.58 -2.21 15.70
C LEU A 210 12.73 -3.31 14.66
N ALA A 211 11.69 -4.08 14.44
CA ALA A 211 11.71 -5.24 13.56
C ALA A 211 10.92 -5.00 12.27
N ASP A 212 11.30 -5.68 11.19
CA ASP A 212 10.48 -5.80 9.99
C ASP A 212 9.31 -6.78 10.22
N GLN A 213 8.39 -6.89 9.28
CA GLN A 213 7.23 -7.79 9.35
C GLN A 213 7.61 -9.28 9.49
N ARG A 214 8.87 -9.67 9.25
CA ARG A 214 9.40 -11.02 9.45
C ARG A 214 10.02 -11.21 10.84
N GLY A 215 9.97 -10.21 11.71
CA GLY A 215 10.54 -10.21 13.05
C GLY A 215 12.07 -10.03 13.10
N ARG A 216 12.73 -9.71 11.97
CA ARG A 216 14.16 -9.40 11.94
C ARG A 216 14.40 -8.00 12.47
N VAL A 217 15.24 -7.85 13.47
CA VAL A 217 15.56 -6.55 14.06
C VAL A 217 16.46 -5.75 13.11
N LEU A 218 16.03 -4.53 12.80
CA LEU A 218 16.69 -3.60 11.89
C LEU A 218 17.44 -2.50 12.65
N GLY A 219 16.93 -2.13 13.83
CA GLY A 219 17.42 -1.04 14.64
C GLY A 219 16.84 -1.06 16.04
N PHE A 220 17.07 0.01 16.78
CA PHE A 220 16.54 0.21 18.12
C PHE A 220 16.03 1.62 18.28
N GLY A 221 14.90 1.75 18.99
CA GLY A 221 14.56 2.94 19.74
C GLY A 221 15.14 2.84 21.15
N ALA A 222 15.55 3.95 21.73
CA ALA A 222 16.17 3.94 23.04
C ALA A 222 15.71 5.14 23.89
N ARG A 223 15.19 4.88 25.10
CA ARG A 223 14.68 5.87 26.03
C ARG A 223 15.64 6.07 27.20
N ALA A 224 16.00 7.32 27.46
CA ALA A 224 16.75 7.71 28.64
C ALA A 224 15.89 7.58 29.91
N LEU A 225 16.49 7.13 31.00
CA LEU A 225 15.83 7.09 32.33
C LEU A 225 15.93 8.41 33.07
N ARG A 226 16.97 9.20 32.79
CA ARG A 226 17.27 10.46 33.51
C ARG A 226 17.40 11.60 32.50
N ASP A 227 16.96 12.79 32.88
CA ASP A 227 16.96 13.99 32.03
C ASP A 227 18.35 14.48 31.65
N ASN A 228 19.38 14.16 32.46
CA ASN A 228 20.78 14.54 32.20
C ASN A 228 21.48 13.67 31.13
N GLN A 229 20.79 12.74 30.49
CA GLN A 229 21.33 11.82 29.46
C GLN A 229 21.15 12.32 28.02
N GLY A 230 20.86 13.60 27.82
CA GLY A 230 20.55 14.19 26.52
C GLY A 230 19.11 13.93 26.07
N ALA A 231 18.90 13.74 24.76
CA ALA A 231 17.54 13.54 24.24
C ALA A 231 16.83 12.36 24.92
N LYS A 232 15.57 12.57 25.34
CA LYS A 232 14.72 11.57 25.99
C LYS A 232 14.62 10.29 25.16
N TYR A 233 14.44 10.42 23.85
CA TYR A 233 14.45 9.31 22.89
C TYR A 233 15.52 9.51 21.83
N ILE A 234 16.21 8.45 21.47
CA ILE A 234 17.10 8.36 20.31
C ILE A 234 16.83 7.06 19.57
N ASN A 235 16.98 7.08 18.25
CA ASN A 235 16.85 5.88 17.42
C ASN A 235 18.19 5.52 16.76
N THR A 236 18.31 4.30 16.25
CA THR A 236 19.37 3.92 15.30
C THR A 236 19.41 4.95 14.18
N ALA A 237 20.60 5.33 13.74
CA ALA A 237 20.75 6.22 12.60
C ALA A 237 20.34 5.49 11.31
N ASP A 238 19.82 6.24 10.33
CA ASP A 238 19.53 5.67 9.01
C ASP A 238 20.78 5.04 8.40
N GLY A 239 20.61 3.86 7.85
CA GLY A 239 21.68 3.03 7.32
C GLY A 239 21.19 2.00 6.33
N GLU A 240 22.01 0.98 6.06
CA GLU A 240 21.73 -0.03 5.04
C GLU A 240 20.47 -0.87 5.34
N ILE A 241 20.21 -1.17 6.62
CA ILE A 241 19.10 -2.03 7.03
C ILE A 241 17.99 -1.29 7.77
N TYR A 242 18.20 -0.07 8.22
CA TYR A 242 17.25 0.70 9.00
C TYR A 242 17.02 2.09 8.39
N HIS A 243 15.73 2.44 8.20
CA HIS A 243 15.28 3.77 7.80
C HIS A 243 14.10 4.18 8.68
N LYS A 244 14.28 5.21 9.51
CA LYS A 244 13.28 5.64 10.49
C LYS A 244 11.91 5.91 9.86
N GLY A 245 11.88 6.57 8.70
CA GLY A 245 10.64 6.91 8.00
C GLY A 245 9.91 5.73 7.35
N ARG A 246 10.42 4.50 7.48
CA ARG A 246 9.81 3.29 6.89
C ARG A 246 9.33 2.30 7.94
N GLN A 247 9.68 2.51 9.20
CA GLN A 247 9.42 1.54 10.25
C GLN A 247 8.27 2.00 11.15
N LEU A 248 7.50 1.02 11.62
CA LEU A 248 6.52 1.15 12.67
C LEU A 248 6.91 0.19 13.81
N PHE A 249 6.92 0.68 15.05
CA PHE A 249 7.21 -0.18 16.20
C PHE A 249 6.07 -1.16 16.43
N GLY A 250 6.39 -2.42 16.64
CA GLY A 250 5.43 -3.51 16.90
C GLY A 250 4.73 -4.06 15.66
N ALA A 251 5.13 -3.66 14.43
CA ALA A 251 4.51 -4.13 13.19
C ALA A 251 4.59 -5.66 13.02
N ASP A 252 5.69 -6.30 13.44
CA ASP A 252 5.86 -7.75 13.46
C ASP A 252 4.87 -8.44 14.39
N GLN A 253 4.62 -7.87 15.57
CA GLN A 253 3.70 -8.39 16.57
C GLN A 253 2.23 -8.14 16.19
N ALA A 254 1.94 -6.99 15.58
CA ALA A 254 0.59 -6.57 15.20
C ALA A 254 0.04 -7.30 13.95
N ARG A 255 0.91 -7.80 13.07
CA ARG A 255 0.58 -8.31 11.74
C ARG A 255 -0.61 -9.28 11.73
N ALA A 256 -0.55 -10.33 12.54
CA ALA A 256 -1.59 -11.36 12.54
C ALA A 256 -2.95 -10.85 13.07
N ALA A 257 -2.93 -9.95 14.06
CA ALA A 257 -4.13 -9.35 14.62
C ALA A 257 -4.73 -8.31 13.68
N ALA A 258 -3.90 -7.47 13.05
CA ALA A 258 -4.33 -6.46 12.09
C ALA A 258 -4.95 -7.09 10.83
N ALA A 259 -4.34 -8.15 10.29
CA ALA A 259 -4.87 -8.86 9.14
C ALA A 259 -6.23 -9.53 9.43
N ARG A 260 -6.41 -10.07 10.65
CA ARG A 260 -7.71 -10.67 11.04
C ARG A 260 -8.81 -9.65 11.28
N SER A 261 -8.48 -8.49 11.86
CA SER A 261 -9.45 -7.45 12.16
C SER A 261 -9.72 -6.49 10.99
N GLY A 262 -8.88 -6.50 9.95
CA GLY A 262 -8.88 -5.48 8.90
C GLY A 262 -8.58 -4.07 9.43
N SER A 263 -8.00 -3.95 10.62
CA SER A 263 -7.83 -2.69 11.35
C SER A 263 -6.49 -2.63 12.05
N VAL A 264 -5.89 -1.43 12.13
CA VAL A 264 -4.66 -1.17 12.90
C VAL A 264 -4.81 0.09 13.72
N ILE A 265 -4.37 0.04 14.99
CA ILE A 265 -4.33 1.19 15.88
C ILE A 265 -2.95 1.82 15.80
N LEU A 266 -2.88 3.11 15.46
CA LEU A 266 -1.65 3.87 15.36
C LEU A 266 -1.51 4.82 16.56
N VAL A 267 -0.40 4.66 17.30
CA VAL A 267 -0.05 5.48 18.45
C VAL A 267 1.31 6.16 18.29
N GLU A 268 1.69 7.06 19.19
CA GLU A 268 2.95 7.81 19.06
C GLU A 268 4.16 7.07 19.65
N GLY A 269 3.99 6.44 20.80
CA GLY A 269 5.10 5.97 21.63
C GLY A 269 5.27 4.47 21.71
N TYR A 270 6.45 4.05 22.20
CA TYR A 270 6.77 2.64 22.44
C TYR A 270 5.93 2.06 23.59
N THR A 271 5.76 2.82 24.66
CA THR A 271 5.01 2.41 25.85
C THR A 271 3.53 2.24 25.56
N ASP A 272 2.97 3.04 24.64
CA ASP A 272 1.57 2.96 24.26
C ASP A 272 1.28 1.65 23.51
N VAL A 273 2.17 1.27 22.56
CA VAL A 273 2.06 -0.01 21.87
C VAL A 273 2.10 -1.17 22.86
N LEU A 274 3.07 -1.17 23.78
CA LEU A 274 3.21 -2.23 24.79
C LEU A 274 1.96 -2.33 25.67
N ALA A 275 1.43 -1.19 26.16
CA ALA A 275 0.24 -1.15 27.00
C ALA A 275 -1.01 -1.64 26.25
N LEU A 276 -1.18 -1.24 24.99
CA LEU A 276 -2.31 -1.69 24.16
C LEU A 276 -2.23 -3.19 23.87
N HIS A 277 -1.05 -3.73 23.52
CA HIS A 277 -0.86 -5.17 23.34
C HIS A 277 -1.16 -5.95 24.61
N GLN A 278 -0.71 -5.46 25.76
CA GLN A 278 -1.01 -6.04 27.08
C GLN A 278 -2.51 -6.00 27.40
N ALA A 279 -3.21 -4.96 26.96
CA ALA A 279 -4.66 -4.82 27.08
C ALA A 279 -5.46 -5.67 26.07
N GLY A 280 -4.81 -6.49 25.22
CA GLY A 280 -5.46 -7.33 24.21
C GLY A 280 -5.67 -6.65 22.85
N LEU A 281 -5.36 -5.36 22.71
CA LEU A 281 -5.42 -4.61 21.45
C LEU A 281 -4.14 -4.85 20.63
N GLN A 282 -3.92 -6.12 20.25
CA GLN A 282 -2.67 -6.59 19.63
C GLN A 282 -2.43 -6.06 18.21
N HIS A 283 -3.40 -5.39 17.58
CA HIS A 283 -3.26 -4.75 16.27
C HIS A 283 -2.79 -3.29 16.37
N SER A 284 -1.97 -2.96 17.39
CA SER A 284 -1.43 -1.62 17.61
C SER A 284 0.03 -1.49 17.19
N VAL A 285 0.38 -0.33 16.60
CA VAL A 285 1.74 0.02 16.14
C VAL A 285 2.08 1.46 16.47
N GLY A 286 3.39 1.79 16.55
CA GLY A 286 3.87 3.11 16.96
C GLY A 286 4.67 3.86 15.91
N LEU A 287 4.47 5.19 15.83
CA LEU A 287 5.18 6.12 14.93
C LEU A 287 6.60 6.49 15.37
N MET A 288 6.92 6.35 16.65
CA MET A 288 8.24 6.62 17.23
C MET A 288 8.73 8.08 17.08
N GLY A 289 7.84 9.07 17.21
CA GLY A 289 8.19 10.49 17.18
C GLY A 289 8.60 10.99 15.79
N THR A 290 7.86 10.63 14.76
CA THR A 290 7.94 11.18 13.40
C THR A 290 6.55 11.56 12.92
N ALA A 291 6.46 12.54 12.01
CA ALA A 291 5.26 12.70 11.21
C ALA A 291 5.07 11.45 10.33
N LEU A 292 3.83 11.02 10.15
CA LEU A 292 3.48 9.88 9.31
C LEU A 292 3.96 10.10 7.87
N THR A 293 4.78 9.18 7.38
CA THR A 293 5.36 9.23 6.04
C THR A 293 4.55 8.38 5.05
N GLU A 294 4.78 8.57 3.75
CA GLU A 294 4.15 7.77 2.70
C GLU A 294 4.55 6.28 2.77
N ASP A 295 5.81 6.00 3.09
CA ASP A 295 6.30 4.62 3.30
C ASP A 295 5.62 3.96 4.50
N GLN A 296 5.42 4.69 5.61
CA GLN A 296 4.70 4.17 6.78
C GLN A 296 3.20 3.94 6.50
N VAL A 297 2.56 4.80 5.70
CA VAL A 297 1.18 4.57 5.23
C VAL A 297 1.13 3.31 4.34
N GLY A 298 2.14 3.07 3.51
CA GLY A 298 2.28 1.83 2.77
C GLY A 298 2.43 0.60 3.66
N GLU A 299 3.13 0.74 4.79
CA GLU A 299 3.28 -0.32 5.78
C GLU A 299 1.96 -0.61 6.50
N LEU A 300 1.21 0.44 6.91
CA LEU A 300 -0.13 0.29 7.50
C LEU A 300 -1.09 -0.42 6.54
N ALA A 301 -1.10 -0.05 5.25
CA ALA A 301 -1.93 -0.69 4.24
C ALA A 301 -1.63 -2.20 4.11
N ARG A 302 -0.35 -2.59 4.17
CA ARG A 302 0.05 -4.01 4.16
C ARG A 302 -0.40 -4.77 5.39
N LEU A 303 -0.38 -4.13 6.57
CA LEU A 303 -0.83 -4.76 7.82
C LEU A 303 -2.33 -5.06 7.82
N VAL A 304 -3.15 -4.19 7.23
CA VAL A 304 -4.61 -4.36 7.21
C VAL A 304 -5.14 -5.11 5.99
N GLY A 305 -4.25 -5.64 5.13
CA GLY A 305 -4.64 -6.48 3.99
C GLY A 305 -5.14 -5.70 2.75
N GLY A 306 -4.86 -4.40 2.63
CA GLY A 306 -5.10 -3.66 1.39
C GLY A 306 -6.00 -2.42 1.50
N ALA A 307 -6.74 -2.12 0.41
CA ALA A 307 -7.39 -0.83 0.18
C ALA A 307 -8.61 -0.51 1.06
N ASP A 308 -9.27 -1.50 1.68
CA ASP A 308 -10.44 -1.29 2.52
C ASP A 308 -10.11 -1.39 4.03
N GLY A 309 -8.82 -1.38 4.35
CA GLY A 309 -8.35 -1.46 5.72
C GLY A 309 -8.60 -0.19 6.52
N GLN A 310 -8.82 -0.37 7.83
CA GLN A 310 -9.10 0.72 8.76
C GLN A 310 -7.85 1.07 9.56
N VAL A 311 -7.49 2.36 9.63
CA VAL A 311 -6.45 2.89 10.52
C VAL A 311 -7.11 3.75 11.59
N VAL A 312 -6.96 3.35 12.84
CA VAL A 312 -7.50 4.04 14.00
C VAL A 312 -6.39 4.84 14.67
N LEU A 313 -6.45 6.15 14.60
CA LEU A 313 -5.48 7.04 15.23
C LEU A 313 -5.82 7.23 16.71
N ALA A 314 -4.92 6.85 17.58
CA ALA A 314 -4.96 7.15 19.01
C ALA A 314 -3.70 7.95 19.37
N LEU A 315 -3.58 9.15 18.77
CA LEU A 315 -2.45 10.07 18.91
C LEU A 315 -2.78 11.13 19.97
N ASP A 316 -1.74 11.73 20.55
CA ASP A 316 -1.87 12.78 21.53
C ASP A 316 -2.66 13.98 20.97
N ALA A 317 -3.51 14.59 21.80
CA ALA A 317 -4.42 15.67 21.38
C ALA A 317 -3.70 17.03 21.24
N ASP A 318 -2.37 17.06 21.15
CA ASP A 318 -1.60 18.29 20.99
C ASP A 318 -1.57 18.82 19.54
N ALA A 319 -1.06 20.06 19.35
CA ALA A 319 -0.99 20.69 18.03
C ALA A 319 -0.13 19.92 17.02
N SER A 320 0.93 19.24 17.49
CA SER A 320 1.85 18.45 16.67
C SER A 320 1.18 17.16 16.16
N GLY A 321 0.43 16.49 17.03
CA GLY A 321 -0.38 15.32 16.67
C GLY A 321 -1.49 15.67 15.67
N GLN A 322 -2.13 16.83 15.81
CA GLN A 322 -3.17 17.27 14.85
C GLN A 322 -2.63 17.50 13.44
N GLU A 323 -1.46 18.12 13.28
CA GLU A 323 -0.83 18.27 11.95
C GLU A 323 -0.40 16.93 11.34
N ALA A 324 0.11 16.01 12.18
CA ALA A 324 0.47 14.66 11.75
C ALA A 324 -0.76 13.89 11.27
N MET A 325 -1.90 14.03 11.99
CA MET A 325 -3.19 13.44 11.58
C MET A 325 -3.67 13.95 10.23
N VAL A 326 -3.60 15.27 9.97
CA VAL A 326 -4.04 15.86 8.68
C VAL A 326 -3.21 15.33 7.51
N ARG A 327 -1.89 15.30 7.67
CA ARG A 327 -0.99 14.73 6.65
C ARG A 327 -1.26 13.23 6.44
N GLY A 328 -1.43 12.49 7.52
CA GLY A 328 -1.78 11.07 7.47
C GLY A 328 -3.09 10.80 6.72
N ALA A 329 -4.10 11.64 6.95
CA ALA A 329 -5.39 11.52 6.27
C ALA A 329 -5.28 11.73 4.75
N GLN A 330 -4.49 12.69 4.30
CA GLN A 330 -4.25 12.93 2.88
C GLN A 330 -3.55 11.73 2.22
N LEU A 331 -2.59 11.12 2.91
CA LEU A 331 -1.87 9.95 2.41
C LEU A 331 -2.74 8.68 2.43
N ALA A 332 -3.53 8.48 3.48
CA ALA A 332 -4.47 7.36 3.60
C ALA A 332 -5.58 7.42 2.54
N ALA A 333 -6.10 8.62 2.25
CA ALA A 333 -7.11 8.83 1.20
C ALA A 333 -6.60 8.41 -0.19
N LYS A 334 -5.32 8.66 -0.51
CA LYS A 334 -4.70 8.19 -1.76
C LYS A 334 -4.69 6.67 -1.90
N ARG A 335 -4.70 5.94 -0.78
CA ARG A 335 -4.68 4.48 -0.71
C ARG A 335 -6.04 3.85 -0.38
N ARG A 336 -7.12 4.65 -0.35
CA ARG A 336 -8.49 4.24 -0.02
C ARG A 336 -8.66 3.60 1.36
N MET A 337 -7.77 3.90 2.30
CA MET A 337 -7.91 3.42 3.67
C MET A 337 -8.87 4.30 4.46
N GLU A 338 -9.73 3.68 5.28
CA GLU A 338 -10.58 4.40 6.23
C GLU A 338 -9.74 4.87 7.42
N LEU A 339 -9.74 6.19 7.64
CA LEU A 339 -9.06 6.78 8.79
C LEU A 339 -10.06 7.18 9.87
N ARG A 340 -9.87 6.66 11.08
CA ARG A 340 -10.70 6.96 12.26
C ARG A 340 -9.83 7.56 13.37
N VAL A 341 -10.44 8.22 14.32
CA VAL A 341 -9.77 8.87 15.45
C VAL A 341 -10.44 8.45 16.75
N VAL A 342 -9.63 8.07 17.72
CA VAL A 342 -10.05 7.89 19.11
C VAL A 342 -9.96 9.23 19.82
N ALA A 343 -11.05 9.71 20.41
CA ALA A 343 -11.04 10.89 21.24
C ALA A 343 -10.38 10.58 22.59
N LEU A 344 -9.12 10.98 22.75
CA LEU A 344 -8.40 10.88 24.01
C LEU A 344 -8.69 12.12 24.88
N PRO A 345 -8.81 11.98 26.22
CA PRO A 345 -8.86 13.12 27.13
C PRO A 345 -7.62 14.00 27.01
N PRO A 346 -7.72 15.33 27.17
CA PRO A 346 -6.57 16.22 27.08
C PRO A 346 -5.45 15.80 28.03
N GLY A 347 -4.23 15.65 27.49
CA GLY A 347 -3.02 15.32 28.24
C GLY A 347 -2.88 13.87 28.67
N ALA A 348 -3.79 12.97 28.26
CA ALA A 348 -3.67 11.54 28.52
C ALA A 348 -3.17 10.81 27.25
N ASP A 349 -2.19 9.92 27.43
CA ASP A 349 -1.74 8.98 26.42
C ASP A 349 -2.48 7.62 26.55
N PRO A 350 -2.45 6.76 25.49
CA PRO A 350 -3.11 5.46 25.54
C PRO A 350 -2.63 4.55 26.68
N ALA A 351 -1.34 4.59 27.05
CA ALA A 351 -0.79 3.77 28.12
C ALA A 351 -1.34 4.21 29.49
N GLU A 352 -1.46 5.53 29.72
CA GLU A 352 -2.07 6.08 30.94
C GLU A 352 -3.54 5.71 31.06
N LEU A 353 -4.29 5.72 29.96
CA LEU A 353 -5.70 5.31 29.94
C LEU A 353 -5.86 3.83 30.26
N VAL A 354 -5.04 2.97 29.67
CA VAL A 354 -5.05 1.54 29.99
C VAL A 354 -4.73 1.31 31.48
N GLN A 355 -3.74 2.02 32.02
CA GLN A 355 -3.33 1.90 33.42
C GLN A 355 -4.40 2.41 34.38
N ARG A 356 -5.08 3.51 34.07
CA ARG A 356 -6.06 4.17 34.93
C ARG A 356 -7.45 3.55 34.81
N ASP A 357 -7.94 3.36 33.58
CA ASP A 357 -9.32 3.02 33.28
C ASP A 357 -9.49 1.54 32.91
N GLY A 358 -8.39 0.84 32.62
CA GLY A 358 -8.38 -0.59 32.27
C GLY A 358 -8.51 -0.88 30.77
N ALA A 359 -8.29 -2.13 30.42
CA ALA A 359 -8.31 -2.64 29.03
C ALA A 359 -9.68 -2.51 28.35
N GLU A 360 -10.76 -2.79 29.09
CA GLU A 360 -12.15 -2.73 28.57
C GLU A 360 -12.53 -1.30 28.19
N ALA A 361 -12.18 -0.31 29.03
CA ALA A 361 -12.46 1.09 28.76
C ALA A 361 -11.71 1.60 27.51
N MET A 362 -10.46 1.17 27.33
CA MET A 362 -9.69 1.53 26.12
C MET A 362 -10.27 0.86 24.87
N SER A 363 -10.67 -0.41 24.96
CA SER A 363 -11.32 -1.13 23.86
C SER A 363 -12.64 -0.48 23.44
N ALA A 364 -13.46 -0.04 24.41
CA ALA A 364 -14.69 0.69 24.14
C ALA A 364 -14.42 2.01 23.41
N ARG A 365 -13.40 2.79 23.83
CA ARG A 365 -13.00 4.03 23.13
C ARG A 365 -12.55 3.77 21.70
N VAL A 366 -11.80 2.70 21.45
CA VAL A 366 -11.40 2.30 20.10
C VAL A 366 -12.63 1.96 19.25
N ALA A 367 -13.59 1.21 19.79
CA ALA A 367 -14.85 0.88 19.12
C ALA A 367 -15.71 2.13 18.82
N GLU A 368 -15.69 3.13 19.71
CA GLU A 368 -16.39 4.41 19.55
C GLU A 368 -15.61 5.44 18.70
N SER A 369 -14.47 5.04 18.11
CA SER A 369 -13.70 5.92 17.23
C SER A 369 -14.59 6.50 16.12
N VAL A 370 -14.32 7.75 15.74
CA VAL A 370 -15.10 8.47 14.73
C VAL A 370 -14.30 8.64 13.44
N PRO A 371 -14.94 8.72 12.25
CA PRO A 371 -14.24 9.06 11.02
C PRO A 371 -13.40 10.34 11.18
N PHE A 372 -12.18 10.34 10.67
CA PHE A 372 -11.26 11.49 10.76
C PHE A 372 -11.91 12.80 10.27
N ALA A 373 -12.68 12.73 9.19
CA ALA A 373 -13.37 13.91 8.67
C ALA A 373 -14.36 14.50 9.68
N ARG A 374 -15.13 13.65 10.40
CA ARG A 374 -16.03 14.09 11.47
C ARG A 374 -15.24 14.75 12.60
N PHE A 375 -14.19 14.10 13.09
CA PHE A 375 -13.33 14.65 14.12
C PHE A 375 -12.78 16.02 13.71
N ARG A 376 -12.30 16.16 12.48
CA ARG A 376 -11.72 17.42 11.99
C ARG A 376 -12.76 18.53 11.87
N VAL A 377 -13.95 18.23 11.32
CA VAL A 377 -15.06 19.20 11.27
C VAL A 377 -15.44 19.69 12.66
N GLN A 378 -15.63 18.77 13.61
CA GLN A 378 -15.94 19.14 15.00
C GLN A 378 -14.83 19.97 15.64
N SER A 379 -13.56 19.57 15.49
CA SER A 379 -12.41 20.31 16.02
C SER A 379 -12.33 21.76 15.50
N ILE A 380 -12.60 21.97 14.21
CA ILE A 380 -12.64 23.31 13.61
C ILE A 380 -13.79 24.14 14.20
N LEU A 381 -14.98 23.54 14.32
CA LEU A 381 -16.17 24.24 14.84
C LEU A 381 -16.08 24.54 16.33
N ASP A 382 -15.41 23.69 17.12
CA ASP A 382 -15.25 23.86 18.57
C ASP A 382 -14.09 24.82 18.93
N GLY A 383 -13.07 24.90 18.06
CA GLY A 383 -11.89 25.75 18.28
C GLY A 383 -12.02 27.19 17.74
N GLY A 384 -13.05 27.50 16.96
CA GLY A 384 -13.27 28.81 16.34
C GLY A 384 -14.18 29.73 17.13
N ASP A 385 -13.94 31.05 17.06
CA ASP A 385 -14.92 32.06 17.47
C ASP A 385 -16.01 32.16 16.38
N LEU A 386 -17.12 31.46 16.58
CA LEU A 386 -18.25 31.44 15.65
C LEU A 386 -19.27 32.57 15.92
N SER A 387 -18.99 33.49 16.86
CA SER A 387 -19.87 34.60 17.19
C SER A 387 -19.74 35.80 16.22
N SER A 388 -18.67 35.84 15.43
CA SER A 388 -18.37 36.89 14.47
C SER A 388 -18.37 36.39 13.02
N ALA A 389 -18.73 37.22 12.05
CA ALA A 389 -18.68 36.87 10.63
C ALA A 389 -17.27 36.47 10.18
N ASP A 390 -16.25 37.20 10.64
CA ASP A 390 -14.83 36.89 10.37
C ASP A 390 -14.41 35.52 10.95
N GLY A 391 -14.97 35.14 12.09
CA GLY A 391 -14.73 33.83 12.72
C GLY A 391 -15.40 32.71 11.92
N VAL A 392 -16.62 32.92 11.47
CA VAL A 392 -17.35 32.00 10.59
C VAL A 392 -16.61 31.79 9.26
N ASP A 393 -16.13 32.89 8.63
CA ASP A 393 -15.37 32.80 7.36
C ASP A 393 -14.05 32.05 7.54
N ARG A 394 -13.35 32.25 8.65
CA ARG A 394 -12.14 31.48 8.98
C ARG A 394 -12.45 29.98 9.17
N ALA A 395 -13.53 29.64 9.85
CA ALA A 395 -13.95 28.26 10.01
C ALA A 395 -14.31 27.62 8.65
N LEU A 396 -15.05 28.33 7.79
CA LEU A 396 -15.35 27.88 6.43
C LEU A 396 -14.09 27.64 5.60
N ALA A 397 -13.10 28.55 5.68
CA ALA A 397 -11.83 28.37 4.98
C ALA A 397 -11.07 27.10 5.43
N GLN A 398 -11.15 26.75 6.73
CA GLN A 398 -10.56 25.54 7.27
C GLN A 398 -11.38 24.27 6.95
N LEU A 399 -12.67 24.36 6.81
CA LEU A 399 -13.55 23.24 6.44
C LEU A 399 -13.42 22.83 4.98
N ARG A 400 -13.14 23.78 4.08
CA ARG A 400 -12.99 23.52 2.63
C ARG A 400 -12.09 22.33 2.29
N PRO A 401 -10.82 22.28 2.74
CA PRO A 401 -9.93 21.16 2.42
C PRO A 401 -10.43 19.82 2.99
N VAL A 402 -11.16 19.81 4.09
CA VAL A 402 -11.74 18.59 4.66
C VAL A 402 -12.85 18.06 3.74
N PHE A 403 -13.78 18.90 3.33
CA PHE A 403 -14.85 18.51 2.41
C PHE A 403 -14.35 18.13 1.01
N ALA A 404 -13.26 18.75 0.54
CA ALA A 404 -12.66 18.44 -0.76
C ALA A 404 -12.12 16.99 -0.84
N THR A 405 -11.75 16.39 0.29
CA THR A 405 -11.26 14.99 0.33
C THR A 405 -12.38 13.96 0.45
N LEU A 406 -13.63 14.40 0.73
CA LEU A 406 -14.76 13.50 0.94
C LEU A 406 -15.52 13.24 -0.38
N PRO A 407 -15.72 11.97 -0.76
CA PRO A 407 -16.60 11.63 -1.86
C PRO A 407 -18.07 12.00 -1.52
N ALA A 408 -18.93 12.06 -2.52
CA ALA A 408 -20.37 12.16 -2.31
C ALA A 408 -20.84 10.91 -1.52
N SER A 409 -21.28 11.12 -0.28
CA SER A 409 -21.63 10.05 0.66
C SER A 409 -22.54 10.56 1.77
N ALA A 410 -23.21 9.65 2.47
CA ALA A 410 -24.05 9.99 3.64
C ALA A 410 -23.26 10.72 4.73
N LEU A 411 -21.98 10.36 4.94
CA LEU A 411 -21.10 11.06 5.87
C LEU A 411 -20.88 12.52 5.46
N ARG A 412 -20.64 12.79 4.18
CA ARG A 412 -20.48 14.16 3.67
C ARG A 412 -21.72 15.00 3.91
N GLU A 413 -22.91 14.47 3.60
CA GLU A 413 -24.20 15.13 3.83
C GLU A 413 -24.45 15.44 5.32
N GLU A 414 -24.12 14.48 6.18
CA GLU A 414 -24.20 14.65 7.62
C GLU A 414 -23.28 15.78 8.12
N LEU A 415 -22.03 15.81 7.65
CA LEU A 415 -21.05 16.83 8.04
C LEU A 415 -21.41 18.23 7.50
N VAL A 416 -22.02 18.32 6.32
CA VAL A 416 -22.57 19.58 5.78
C VAL A 416 -23.67 20.09 6.69
N ARG A 417 -24.62 19.25 7.11
CA ARG A 417 -25.69 19.62 8.05
C ARG A 417 -25.16 20.05 9.41
N LEU A 418 -24.16 19.32 9.95
CA LEU A 418 -23.51 19.67 11.19
C LEU A 418 -22.86 21.07 11.11
N ALA A 419 -22.09 21.32 10.05
CA ALA A 419 -21.42 22.60 9.84
C ALA A 419 -22.42 23.74 9.64
N ALA A 420 -23.46 23.55 8.82
CA ALA A 420 -24.52 24.53 8.58
C ALA A 420 -25.23 24.93 9.89
N GLY A 421 -25.61 23.96 10.71
CA GLY A 421 -26.25 24.21 12.00
C GLY A 421 -25.38 24.98 12.98
N ARG A 422 -24.09 24.61 13.09
CA ARG A 422 -23.14 25.27 14.02
C ARG A 422 -22.73 26.68 13.55
N LEU A 423 -22.64 26.91 12.25
CA LEU A 423 -22.29 28.20 11.65
C LEU A 423 -23.50 29.11 11.45
N SER A 424 -24.73 28.64 11.71
CA SER A 424 -25.98 29.34 11.43
C SER A 424 -26.11 29.77 9.96
N LEU A 425 -25.66 28.91 9.03
CA LEU A 425 -25.72 29.10 7.59
C LEU A 425 -26.69 28.10 6.94
N SER A 426 -27.12 28.36 5.69
CA SER A 426 -27.88 27.36 4.94
C SER A 426 -27.00 26.18 4.51
N GLU A 427 -27.57 24.97 4.51
CA GLU A 427 -26.87 23.76 4.01
C GLU A 427 -26.39 23.95 2.57
N GLN A 428 -27.19 24.65 1.75
CA GLN A 428 -26.84 24.91 0.37
C GLN A 428 -25.58 25.76 0.22
N LEU A 429 -25.39 26.81 1.03
CA LEU A 429 -24.19 27.65 1.05
C LEU A 429 -22.97 26.85 1.50
N VAL A 430 -23.08 26.04 2.57
CA VAL A 430 -22.00 25.21 3.04
C VAL A 430 -21.64 24.13 2.01
N ALA A 431 -22.61 23.51 1.36
CA ALA A 431 -22.39 22.53 0.31
C ALA A 431 -21.73 23.15 -0.94
N GLU A 432 -22.10 24.37 -1.32
CA GLU A 432 -21.47 25.11 -2.42
C GLU A 432 -20.02 25.45 -2.11
N ILE A 433 -19.73 25.97 -0.92
CA ILE A 433 -18.36 26.25 -0.45
C ILE A 433 -17.54 24.96 -0.39
N ALA A 434 -18.13 23.85 0.04
CA ALA A 434 -17.52 22.53 0.06
C ALA A 434 -17.23 21.97 -1.35
N SER A 435 -17.98 22.39 -2.37
CA SER A 435 -17.82 21.94 -3.77
C SER A 435 -16.84 22.81 -4.57
N THR A 436 -16.73 24.12 -4.27
CA THR A 436 -15.83 25.05 -4.97
C THR A 436 -14.33 24.77 -4.73
N ALA A 437 -13.97 23.98 -3.73
CA ALA A 437 -12.59 23.55 -3.50
C ALA A 437 -12.00 22.64 -4.61
N THR A 438 -12.82 22.18 -5.56
CA THR A 438 -12.35 21.40 -6.71
C THR A 438 -11.86 22.27 -7.88
N ALA A 439 -11.95 23.61 -7.81
CA ALA A 439 -11.70 24.52 -8.93
C ALA A 439 -10.40 25.35 -8.84
N ALA A 440 -9.61 25.28 -7.77
CA ALA A 440 -8.44 26.16 -7.61
C ALA A 440 -7.22 25.46 -7.01
N GLU A 441 -6.50 24.71 -7.84
CA GLU A 441 -5.01 24.66 -7.87
C GLU A 441 -4.56 24.13 -9.24
N PRO A 442 -3.80 24.91 -10.04
CA PRO A 442 -3.18 24.39 -11.25
C PRO A 442 -1.87 23.68 -10.85
N GLY A 443 -1.88 22.35 -10.83
CA GLY A 443 -0.64 21.58 -10.64
C GLY A 443 -0.73 20.23 -9.93
N ALA A 444 -1.88 19.84 -9.39
CA ALA A 444 -2.04 18.47 -8.89
C ALA A 444 -2.63 17.60 -10.01
N GLU A 445 -1.83 16.72 -10.59
CA GLU A 445 -2.33 15.63 -11.42
C GLU A 445 -3.40 14.87 -10.63
N ARG A 446 -4.64 15.06 -11.04
CA ARG A 446 -5.77 14.27 -10.53
C ARG A 446 -5.54 12.81 -10.90
N VAL A 447 -5.17 11.98 -9.93
CA VAL A 447 -5.58 10.59 -9.97
C VAL A 447 -7.08 10.58 -9.62
N ALA A 448 -7.89 10.64 -10.67
CA ALA A 448 -9.33 10.46 -10.58
C ALA A 448 -9.64 9.13 -9.84
N PRO A 449 -10.77 9.05 -9.08
CA PRO A 449 -11.38 7.75 -8.83
C PRO A 449 -11.46 7.05 -10.18
N ARG A 450 -11.23 5.73 -10.24
CA ARG A 450 -11.48 4.96 -11.48
C ARG A 450 -12.91 5.30 -11.88
N ALA A 451 -13.05 6.43 -12.58
CA ALA A 451 -14.24 6.83 -13.27
C ALA A 451 -14.60 5.63 -14.13
N ALA A 452 -15.85 5.30 -14.21
CA ALA A 452 -16.33 4.42 -15.24
C ALA A 452 -15.52 4.74 -16.50
N LEU A 453 -14.70 3.77 -16.92
CA LEU A 453 -13.75 3.89 -18.03
C LEU A 453 -14.40 4.73 -19.10
N ASN A 454 -13.75 5.79 -19.58
CA ASN A 454 -14.38 6.59 -20.60
C ASN A 454 -14.67 5.63 -21.78
N ARG A 455 -15.72 5.87 -22.52
CA ARG A 455 -16.19 4.98 -23.59
C ARG A 455 -15.04 4.53 -24.54
N ARG A 456 -14.05 5.38 -24.73
CA ARG A 456 -12.87 5.11 -25.57
C ARG A 456 -11.93 4.10 -24.95
N GLU A 457 -11.57 4.28 -23.70
CA GLU A 457 -10.72 3.33 -23.00
C GLU A 457 -11.37 1.94 -22.89
N GLN A 458 -12.69 1.92 -22.83
CA GLN A 458 -13.46 0.69 -22.86
C GLN A 458 -13.38 0.01 -24.25
N THR A 459 -13.45 0.77 -25.35
CA THR A 459 -13.21 0.25 -26.72
C THR A 459 -11.79 -0.28 -26.87
N GLU A 460 -10.77 0.47 -26.42
CA GLU A 460 -9.37 0.04 -26.44
C GLU A 460 -9.18 -1.31 -25.71
N ARG A 461 -9.75 -1.45 -24.50
CA ARG A 461 -9.67 -2.68 -23.70
C ARG A 461 -10.45 -3.84 -24.36
N THR A 462 -11.62 -3.57 -24.91
CA THR A 462 -12.41 -4.61 -25.63
C THR A 462 -11.66 -5.13 -26.84
N PHE A 463 -11.09 -4.24 -27.66
CA PHE A 463 -10.27 -4.61 -28.80
C PHE A 463 -9.08 -5.51 -28.39
N LEU A 464 -8.32 -5.11 -27.35
CA LEU A 464 -7.18 -5.89 -26.87
C LEU A 464 -7.59 -7.25 -26.30
N ALA A 465 -8.70 -7.34 -25.58
CA ALA A 465 -9.24 -8.61 -25.08
C ALA A 465 -9.64 -9.55 -26.23
N LEU A 466 -10.28 -9.02 -27.27
CA LEU A 466 -10.62 -9.80 -28.47
C LEU A 466 -9.37 -10.25 -29.24
N CYS A 467 -8.31 -9.44 -29.29
CA CYS A 467 -7.04 -9.87 -29.88
C CYS A 467 -6.44 -11.06 -29.12
N ILE A 468 -6.51 -11.07 -27.78
CA ILE A 468 -6.05 -12.21 -26.97
C ILE A 468 -6.95 -13.44 -27.16
N ALA A 469 -8.27 -13.25 -27.34
CA ALA A 469 -9.23 -14.32 -27.54
C ALA A 469 -9.09 -15.01 -28.90
N LEU A 470 -8.66 -14.25 -29.91
CA LEU A 470 -8.48 -14.70 -31.32
C LEU A 470 -7.03 -14.47 -31.75
N PRO A 471 -6.04 -15.29 -31.32
CA PRO A 471 -4.62 -14.96 -31.48
C PRO A 471 -4.15 -14.76 -32.91
N GLU A 472 -4.67 -15.52 -33.87
CA GLU A 472 -4.29 -15.39 -35.30
C GLU A 472 -4.80 -14.06 -35.88
N GLN A 473 -6.11 -13.82 -35.78
CA GLN A 473 -6.76 -12.61 -36.31
C GLN A 473 -6.37 -11.36 -35.49
N GLY A 474 -6.23 -11.52 -34.17
CA GLY A 474 -5.81 -10.47 -33.25
C GLY A 474 -4.39 -10.00 -33.52
N GLY A 475 -3.47 -10.92 -33.84
CA GLY A 475 -2.12 -10.57 -34.25
C GLY A 475 -2.09 -9.72 -35.52
N ASP A 476 -2.94 -10.07 -36.52
CA ASP A 476 -3.09 -9.28 -37.74
C ASP A 476 -3.72 -7.90 -37.47
N ALA A 477 -4.75 -7.86 -36.64
CA ALA A 477 -5.40 -6.60 -36.23
C ALA A 477 -4.44 -5.68 -35.52
N LEU A 478 -3.67 -6.16 -34.53
CA LEU A 478 -2.68 -5.38 -33.80
C LEU A 478 -1.56 -4.82 -34.69
N ARG A 479 -1.17 -5.53 -35.74
CA ARG A 479 -0.17 -5.05 -36.71
C ARG A 479 -0.69 -3.93 -37.60
N ARG A 480 -1.99 -3.94 -37.91
CA ARG A 480 -2.65 -2.90 -38.74
C ARG A 480 -2.88 -1.59 -38.02
N VAL A 481 -3.03 -1.64 -36.70
CA VAL A 481 -3.37 -0.47 -35.86
C VAL A 481 -2.11 0.34 -35.55
N ASP A 482 -2.12 1.66 -35.78
CA ASP A 482 -1.11 2.59 -35.30
C ASP A 482 -1.32 2.89 -33.81
N LEU A 483 -0.36 2.49 -32.97
CA LEU A 483 -0.51 2.58 -31.52
C LEU A 483 -0.61 4.03 -31.01
N ASP A 484 0.09 4.96 -31.64
CA ASP A 484 0.10 6.36 -31.21
C ASP A 484 -1.16 7.12 -31.61
N GLN A 485 -1.76 6.73 -32.74
CA GLN A 485 -2.97 7.38 -33.25
C GLN A 485 -4.24 6.75 -32.67
N HIS A 486 -4.28 5.44 -32.45
CA HIS A 486 -5.50 4.72 -32.09
C HIS A 486 -5.70 4.60 -30.58
N PHE A 487 -4.61 4.52 -29.78
CA PHE A 487 -4.71 4.40 -28.34
C PHE A 487 -4.48 5.75 -27.63
N THR A 488 -5.39 6.12 -26.75
CA THR A 488 -5.31 7.37 -25.96
C THR A 488 -4.75 7.11 -24.56
N GLY A 489 -4.99 5.93 -24.00
CA GLY A 489 -4.46 5.52 -22.71
C GLY A 489 -2.97 5.16 -22.78
N THR A 490 -2.16 5.65 -21.84
CA THR A 490 -0.73 5.31 -21.79
C THR A 490 -0.52 3.81 -21.49
N VAL A 491 -1.32 3.26 -20.58
CA VAL A 491 -1.22 1.85 -20.17
C VAL A 491 -1.79 0.92 -21.25
N THR A 492 -2.93 1.26 -21.89
CA THR A 492 -3.51 0.47 -22.99
C THR A 492 -2.61 0.47 -24.23
N ARG A 493 -1.92 1.57 -24.51
CA ARG A 493 -0.91 1.65 -25.59
C ARG A 493 0.28 0.73 -25.30
N ARG A 494 0.79 0.71 -24.06
CA ARG A 494 1.89 -0.18 -23.64
C ARG A 494 1.44 -1.64 -23.70
N ALA A 495 0.21 -1.94 -23.28
CA ALA A 495 -0.38 -3.27 -23.40
C ALA A 495 -0.49 -3.71 -24.86
N ALA A 496 -0.94 -2.84 -25.77
CA ALA A 496 -1.01 -3.13 -27.21
C ALA A 496 0.39 -3.39 -27.81
N ALA A 497 1.40 -2.62 -27.41
CA ALA A 497 2.79 -2.83 -27.84
C ALA A 497 3.32 -4.18 -27.36
N HIS A 498 3.09 -4.51 -26.09
CA HIS A 498 3.51 -5.77 -25.47
C HIS A 498 2.81 -6.99 -26.13
N LEU A 499 1.51 -6.89 -26.37
CA LEU A 499 0.72 -7.97 -26.97
C LEU A 499 1.09 -8.27 -28.44
N ARG A 500 1.77 -7.37 -29.15
CA ARG A 500 2.30 -7.66 -30.50
C ARG A 500 3.30 -8.82 -30.51
N GLU A 501 4.03 -9.01 -29.41
CA GLU A 501 5.06 -10.05 -29.26
C GLU A 501 4.60 -11.19 -28.36
N HIS A 502 3.69 -10.93 -27.41
CA HIS A 502 3.28 -11.85 -26.34
C HIS A 502 1.77 -12.15 -26.33
N LEU A 503 1.14 -12.26 -27.52
CA LEU A 503 -0.33 -12.38 -27.61
C LEU A 503 -0.88 -13.67 -26.99
N GLN A 504 -0.15 -14.78 -27.09
CA GLN A 504 -0.54 -16.08 -26.52
C GLN A 504 -0.20 -16.19 -25.02
N THR A 505 0.82 -15.47 -24.57
CA THR A 505 1.31 -15.45 -23.21
C THR A 505 1.35 -14.01 -22.67
N PRO A 506 0.20 -13.37 -22.42
CA PRO A 506 0.09 -11.93 -22.19
C PRO A 506 0.94 -11.37 -21.03
N LEU A 507 1.28 -12.19 -20.04
CA LEU A 507 2.09 -11.76 -18.88
C LEU A 507 3.59 -12.12 -19.00
N GLU A 508 3.99 -12.81 -20.07
CA GLU A 508 5.39 -13.14 -20.31
C GLU A 508 6.20 -11.88 -20.65
N GLY A 509 7.39 -11.73 -20.06
CA GLY A 509 8.27 -10.58 -20.32
C GLY A 509 7.87 -9.26 -19.66
N VAL A 510 6.76 -9.19 -18.92
CA VAL A 510 6.37 -7.98 -18.18
C VAL A 510 7.34 -7.75 -17.00
N PRO A 511 7.94 -6.53 -16.89
CA PRO A 511 8.81 -6.21 -15.77
C PRO A 511 8.08 -6.31 -14.42
N PRO A 512 8.69 -6.90 -13.37
CA PRO A 512 8.05 -7.07 -12.05
C PRO A 512 7.65 -5.75 -11.37
N GLU A 513 8.33 -4.66 -11.71
CA GLU A 513 8.06 -3.31 -11.23
C GLU A 513 6.89 -2.61 -11.92
N ASP A 514 6.43 -3.14 -13.04
CA ASP A 514 5.35 -2.55 -13.83
C ASP A 514 3.98 -3.16 -13.47
N GLY A 515 3.52 -2.86 -12.26
CA GLY A 515 2.25 -3.37 -11.75
C GLY A 515 1.03 -2.94 -12.57
N GLU A 516 1.01 -1.71 -13.12
CA GLU A 516 -0.12 -1.22 -13.92
C GLU A 516 -0.30 -2.00 -15.23
N LEU A 517 0.80 -2.31 -15.90
CA LEU A 517 0.77 -3.11 -17.12
C LEU A 517 0.38 -4.56 -16.80
N SER A 518 0.92 -5.14 -15.74
CA SER A 518 0.60 -6.49 -15.28
C SER A 518 -0.88 -6.64 -14.95
N ASP A 519 -1.46 -5.69 -14.19
CA ASP A 519 -2.86 -5.70 -13.79
C ASP A 519 -3.80 -5.58 -15.00
N LEU A 520 -3.48 -4.69 -15.95
CA LEU A 520 -4.25 -4.55 -17.18
C LEU A 520 -4.20 -5.81 -18.05
N LEU A 521 -3.02 -6.39 -18.26
CA LEU A 521 -2.87 -7.60 -19.09
C LEU A 521 -3.57 -8.81 -18.46
N ALA A 522 -3.55 -8.94 -17.13
CA ALA A 522 -4.30 -9.96 -16.42
C ALA A 522 -5.83 -9.77 -16.58
N GLU A 523 -6.33 -8.54 -16.44
CA GLU A 523 -7.73 -8.19 -16.72
C GLU A 523 -8.13 -8.59 -18.14
N LEU A 524 -7.33 -8.18 -19.14
CA LEU A 524 -7.60 -8.47 -20.56
C LEU A 524 -7.59 -9.98 -20.87
N ALA A 525 -6.65 -10.72 -20.27
CA ALA A 525 -6.55 -12.16 -20.46
C ALA A 525 -7.77 -12.91 -19.87
N VAL A 526 -8.23 -12.50 -18.68
CA VAL A 526 -9.44 -13.06 -18.06
C VAL A 526 -10.69 -12.67 -18.85
N ARG A 527 -10.78 -11.42 -19.32
CA ARG A 527 -11.90 -10.97 -20.15
C ARG A 527 -11.98 -11.75 -21.46
N ALA A 528 -10.85 -11.97 -22.13
CA ALA A 528 -10.75 -12.78 -23.33
C ALA A 528 -11.28 -14.22 -23.17
N SER A 529 -11.15 -14.80 -21.97
CA SER A 529 -11.63 -16.16 -21.67
C SER A 529 -13.15 -16.25 -21.48
N ARG A 530 -13.82 -15.12 -21.22
CA ARG A 530 -15.27 -15.04 -20.94
C ARG A 530 -16.09 -14.66 -22.16
N GLU A 531 -15.52 -13.89 -23.07
CA GLU A 531 -16.23 -13.39 -24.24
C GLU A 531 -16.31 -14.47 -25.33
N HIS A 532 -17.49 -14.63 -25.93
CA HIS A 532 -17.64 -15.35 -27.22
C HIS A 532 -17.04 -14.45 -28.30
N ALA A 533 -15.77 -14.68 -28.60
CA ALA A 533 -15.06 -13.86 -29.57
C ALA A 533 -15.28 -14.42 -30.99
N GLU A 534 -15.85 -13.60 -31.86
CA GLU A 534 -15.99 -13.88 -33.30
C GLU A 534 -15.11 -12.92 -34.11
N PRO A 535 -14.53 -13.35 -35.23
CA PRO A 535 -13.71 -12.49 -36.10
C PRO A 535 -14.42 -11.21 -36.56
N ALA A 536 -15.72 -11.27 -36.80
CA ALA A 536 -16.52 -10.10 -37.14
C ALA A 536 -16.60 -9.07 -36.01
N THR A 537 -16.70 -9.52 -34.77
CA THR A 537 -16.70 -8.61 -33.58
C THR A 537 -15.35 -7.92 -33.43
N LEU A 538 -14.23 -8.63 -33.67
CA LEU A 538 -12.90 -8.03 -33.64
C LEU A 538 -12.73 -6.96 -34.72
N GLU A 539 -13.23 -7.18 -35.93
CA GLU A 539 -13.18 -6.19 -37.03
C GLU A 539 -14.02 -4.95 -36.70
N VAL A 540 -15.19 -5.11 -36.07
CA VAL A 540 -16.02 -4.00 -35.59
C VAL A 540 -15.23 -3.12 -34.62
N GLU A 541 -14.59 -3.70 -33.60
CA GLU A 541 -13.84 -2.92 -32.61
C GLU A 541 -12.58 -2.27 -33.23
N ALA A 542 -11.90 -2.93 -34.17
CA ALA A 542 -10.78 -2.35 -34.89
C ALA A 542 -11.20 -1.11 -35.71
N LEU A 543 -12.30 -1.21 -36.46
CA LEU A 543 -12.84 -0.11 -37.26
C LEU A 543 -13.38 1.04 -36.35
N GLN A 544 -13.86 0.73 -35.17
CA GLN A 544 -14.31 1.71 -34.21
C GLN A 544 -13.13 2.54 -33.65
N LEU A 545 -11.98 1.90 -33.35
CA LEU A 545 -10.74 2.58 -32.99
C LEU A 545 -10.21 3.47 -34.14
N GLU A 546 -10.21 2.97 -35.37
CA GLU A 546 -9.79 3.72 -36.57
C GLU A 546 -10.66 4.97 -36.78
N LYS A 547 -11.99 4.82 -36.69
CA LYS A 547 -12.95 5.95 -36.79
C LYS A 547 -12.71 6.99 -35.70
N GLU A 548 -12.53 6.57 -34.43
CA GLU A 548 -12.28 7.48 -33.32
C GLU A 548 -10.94 8.24 -33.46
N ALA A 549 -9.91 7.59 -34.04
CA ALA A 549 -8.63 8.24 -34.36
C ALA A 549 -8.82 9.34 -35.42
N LEU A 550 -9.56 9.04 -36.48
CA LEU A 550 -9.90 10.03 -37.53
C LEU A 550 -10.75 11.17 -37.01
N ASP A 551 -11.71 10.92 -36.12
CA ASP A 551 -12.51 11.99 -35.49
C ASP A 551 -11.62 12.94 -34.68
N ARG A 552 -10.59 12.44 -33.98
CA ARG A 552 -9.59 13.27 -33.27
C ARG A 552 -8.70 14.06 -34.25
N ALA A 553 -8.21 13.40 -35.29
CA ALA A 553 -7.37 14.04 -36.30
C ALA A 553 -8.10 15.19 -37.01
N ILE A 554 -9.40 15.00 -37.33
CA ILE A 554 -10.26 16.03 -37.93
C ILE A 554 -10.46 17.21 -36.96
N ALA A 555 -10.69 16.94 -35.68
CA ALA A 555 -10.85 17.98 -34.68
C ALA A 555 -9.58 18.83 -34.54
N ALA A 556 -8.43 18.17 -34.39
CA ALA A 556 -7.12 18.82 -34.30
C ALA A 556 -6.75 19.60 -35.57
N ALA A 557 -7.06 19.05 -36.75
CA ALA A 557 -6.79 19.72 -38.03
C ALA A 557 -7.67 20.99 -38.20
N ARG A 558 -8.92 20.96 -37.72
CA ARG A 558 -9.81 22.14 -37.70
C ARG A 558 -9.31 23.24 -36.77
N GLU A 559 -8.88 22.87 -35.55
CA GLU A 559 -8.33 23.82 -34.60
C GLU A 559 -7.01 24.45 -35.10
N ALA A 560 -6.18 23.67 -35.79
CA ALA A 560 -4.93 24.13 -36.37
C ALA A 560 -5.09 24.84 -37.74
N GLY A 561 -6.30 24.94 -38.29
CA GLY A 561 -6.55 25.56 -39.60
C GLY A 561 -5.90 24.81 -40.78
N ARG A 562 -5.67 23.49 -40.67
CA ARG A 562 -5.01 22.67 -41.69
C ARG A 562 -5.91 22.44 -42.91
N VAL A 563 -5.29 22.25 -44.08
CA VAL A 563 -5.98 22.12 -45.38
C VAL A 563 -6.51 20.70 -45.64
N ASP A 564 -5.98 19.68 -44.91
CA ASP A 564 -6.25 18.26 -45.11
C ASP A 564 -7.57 17.75 -44.44
N VAL A 565 -8.34 18.63 -43.82
CA VAL A 565 -9.63 18.28 -43.18
C VAL A 565 -10.59 17.55 -44.13
N GLY A 566 -10.56 17.90 -45.42
CA GLY A 566 -11.41 17.26 -46.45
C GLY A 566 -11.02 15.83 -46.73
N GLU A 567 -9.72 15.52 -46.79
CA GLU A 567 -9.19 14.18 -46.99
C GLU A 567 -9.50 13.28 -45.81
N LEU A 568 -9.20 13.76 -44.56
CA LEU A 568 -9.51 13.04 -43.33
C LEU A 568 -11.03 12.75 -43.19
N ALA A 569 -11.88 13.69 -43.59
CA ALA A 569 -13.33 13.50 -43.54
C ALA A 569 -13.83 12.45 -44.57
N LYS A 570 -13.18 12.35 -45.72
CA LYS A 570 -13.45 11.33 -46.71
C LYS A 570 -13.03 9.93 -46.20
N GLU A 571 -11.81 9.82 -45.68
CA GLU A 571 -11.28 8.59 -45.09
C GLU A 571 -12.18 8.09 -43.94
N ARG A 572 -12.63 8.99 -43.05
CA ARG A 572 -13.61 8.65 -42.02
C ARG A 572 -14.93 8.14 -42.59
N GLY A 573 -15.37 8.68 -43.71
CA GLY A 573 -16.57 8.20 -44.46
C GLY A 573 -16.41 6.77 -44.89
N GLU A 574 -15.27 6.43 -45.48
CA GLU A 574 -14.93 5.09 -45.94
C GLU A 574 -14.85 4.08 -44.78
N VAL A 575 -14.22 4.46 -43.67
CA VAL A 575 -14.17 3.65 -42.43
C VAL A 575 -15.57 3.42 -41.88
N ARG A 576 -16.44 4.43 -41.88
CA ARG A 576 -17.81 4.30 -41.41
C ARG A 576 -18.62 3.29 -42.24
N GLU A 577 -18.48 3.32 -43.56
CA GLU A 577 -19.15 2.34 -44.45
C GLU A 577 -18.67 0.90 -44.18
N ARG A 578 -17.36 0.72 -43.98
CA ARG A 578 -16.79 -0.59 -43.60
C ARG A 578 -17.30 -1.04 -42.24
N LEU A 579 -17.43 -0.11 -41.26
CA LEU A 579 -17.95 -0.41 -39.94
C LEU A 579 -19.43 -0.84 -39.97
N GLU A 580 -20.27 -0.20 -40.78
CA GLU A 580 -21.67 -0.60 -40.98
C GLU A 580 -21.78 -2.02 -41.54
N VAL A 581 -20.91 -2.38 -42.51
CA VAL A 581 -20.85 -3.75 -43.07
C VAL A 581 -20.40 -4.76 -41.98
N ALA A 582 -19.36 -4.45 -41.23
CA ALA A 582 -18.85 -5.33 -40.18
C ALA A 582 -19.87 -5.57 -39.06
N ILE A 583 -20.66 -4.52 -38.67
CA ILE A 583 -21.74 -4.66 -37.70
C ILE A 583 -22.85 -5.58 -38.22
N ASP A 584 -23.24 -5.46 -39.49
CA ASP A 584 -24.24 -6.34 -40.12
C ASP A 584 -23.78 -7.81 -40.15
N GLU A 585 -22.49 -8.04 -40.37
CA GLU A 585 -21.89 -9.37 -40.34
C GLU A 585 -21.84 -9.94 -38.91
N ALA A 586 -21.43 -9.12 -37.93
CA ALA A 586 -21.35 -9.53 -36.52
C ALA A 586 -22.75 -9.79 -35.90
N THR A 587 -23.80 -9.12 -36.39
CA THR A 587 -25.17 -9.28 -35.87
C THR A 587 -25.99 -10.33 -36.64
N GLY A 588 -25.44 -10.93 -37.66
CA GLY A 588 -26.13 -11.91 -38.52
C GLY A 588 -27.32 -11.31 -39.31
N ALA A 589 -27.38 -10.00 -39.51
CA ALA A 589 -28.50 -9.32 -40.16
C ALA A 589 -28.58 -9.53 -41.68
N ARG A 590 -27.52 -10.10 -42.31
CA ARG A 590 -27.46 -10.38 -43.76
C ARG A 590 -27.79 -11.81 -44.18
N VAL A 591 -28.27 -12.64 -43.26
CA VAL A 591 -28.72 -14.00 -43.59
C VAL A 591 -30.25 -14.08 -43.45
N ARG A 592 -30.98 -13.28 -44.22
CA ARG A 592 -32.37 -13.52 -44.61
C ARG A 592 -32.70 -12.86 -45.96
#